data_647d5c09f18f22cf1778f353918a094f
#
_entry.id   647d5c09f18f22cf1778f353918a094f
#
_cell.length_a   1.000
_cell.length_b   1.000
_cell.length_c   1.000
_cell.angle_alpha   90.00
_cell.angle_beta   90.00
_cell.angle_gamma   90.00
#
_symmetry.space_group_name_H-M   'P 1'
#
loop_
_entity.id
_entity.type
_entity.pdbx_description
1 polymer ?
#
loop_
_entity_poly.entity_id
_entity_poly.type
_entity_poly.pdbx_seq_one_letter_code
_entity_poly.pdbx_strand_id
1 'polypeptide(L)'
;IPLTNKSIEFMTYNRRERGKGGRRLWIPDNQSLETCHDKWKLHEFMEREGFDTPPTFLAGKKATSFPFPLIAKPRRGEGSKNLFVLESYGDWDFYKKKCPDHVFQQRVDGKEFSVDCFFDQQGSPRLIVPRERLTVRGGEVMVSRIDMDAGIIDRVEALGTKLGLTGPCTIQGIRDEAGKFFFTDVNLRFGSGFVHTIFAGGNVPLMMFKELAGQELDRQRPDIRDHSIMTRFPESIFHQE
;
A
#
# COMPACT_ATOMS: atom_id res chain seq x y z
N ILE A 1 -6.26 12.56 11.57
CA ILE A 1 -5.96 11.43 10.68
C ILE A 1 -4.46 11.50 10.36
N PRO A 2 -3.67 10.46 10.67
CA PRO A 2 -2.26 10.45 10.30
C PRO A 2 -2.11 10.24 8.78
N LEU A 3 -1.25 11.05 8.14
CA LEU A 3 -1.05 11.01 6.69
C LEU A 3 0.34 10.50 6.28
N THR A 4 1.23 10.24 7.24
CA THR A 4 2.58 9.72 6.99
C THR A 4 2.85 8.49 7.84
N ASN A 5 3.76 7.61 7.40
CA ASN A 5 4.13 6.42 8.17
C ASN A 5 4.66 6.80 9.56
N LYS A 6 5.47 7.85 9.68
CA LYS A 6 5.99 8.36 10.97
C LYS A 6 4.88 8.80 11.92
N SER A 7 3.85 9.51 11.40
CA SER A 7 2.72 9.93 12.24
C SER A 7 1.85 8.75 12.67
N ILE A 8 1.70 7.73 11.83
CA ILE A 8 1.00 6.49 12.18
C ILE A 8 1.74 5.75 13.28
N GLU A 9 3.05 5.52 13.12
CA GLU A 9 3.91 4.89 14.14
C GLU A 9 3.79 5.61 15.48
N PHE A 10 4.00 6.93 15.47
CA PHE A 10 3.89 7.73 16.68
C PHE A 10 2.52 7.61 17.36
N MET A 11 1.44 7.68 16.60
CA MET A 11 0.07 7.57 17.14
C MET A 11 -0.26 6.16 17.62
N THR A 12 0.21 5.14 16.94
CA THR A 12 -0.03 3.74 17.30
C THR A 12 0.67 3.38 18.60
N TYR A 13 1.96 3.70 18.73
CA TYR A 13 2.73 3.42 19.96
C TYR A 13 2.26 4.25 21.17
N ASN A 14 1.72 5.45 20.96
CA ASN A 14 1.19 6.31 22.03
C ASN A 14 -0.35 6.22 22.18
N ARG A 15 -0.96 5.13 21.72
CA ARG A 15 -2.42 4.95 21.70
C ARG A 15 -3.06 5.09 23.08
N ARG A 16 -2.41 4.53 24.12
CA ARG A 16 -2.92 4.54 25.52
C ARG A 16 -3.03 5.94 26.11
N GLU A 17 -2.11 6.84 25.76
CA GLU A 17 -2.14 8.22 26.28
C GLU A 17 -3.17 9.09 25.55
N ARG A 18 -3.45 8.81 24.28
CA ARG A 18 -4.35 9.60 23.42
C ARG A 18 -5.80 9.13 23.44
N GLY A 19 -6.04 7.88 23.82
CA GLY A 19 -7.39 7.31 23.98
C GLY A 19 -8.13 7.74 25.28
N LYS A 20 -7.45 8.48 26.17
CA LYS A 20 -8.09 9.09 27.35
C LYS A 20 -9.00 10.23 26.89
N GLY A 21 -10.30 9.97 26.84
CA GLY A 21 -11.31 10.95 26.42
C GLY A 21 -12.24 10.47 25.31
N GLY A 22 -12.29 9.15 25.03
CA GLY A 22 -13.25 8.59 24.06
C GLY A 22 -13.01 8.95 22.60
N ARG A 23 -11.80 9.45 22.26
CA ARG A 23 -11.46 9.82 20.88
C ARG A 23 -11.29 8.56 20.04
N ARG A 24 -12.09 8.42 19.00
CA ARG A 24 -11.96 7.37 18.01
C ARG A 24 -10.77 7.69 17.08
N LEU A 25 -9.87 6.72 16.91
CA LEU A 25 -8.67 6.86 16.07
C LEU A 25 -8.65 5.71 15.07
N TRP A 26 -8.56 6.05 13.76
CA TRP A 26 -8.27 5.07 12.72
C TRP A 26 -6.75 4.90 12.62
N ILE A 27 -6.21 4.12 13.52
CA ILE A 27 -4.81 3.71 13.51
C ILE A 27 -4.76 2.21 13.67
N PRO A 28 -3.83 1.53 12.97
CA PRO A 28 -3.68 0.09 13.07
C PRO A 28 -3.30 -0.32 14.49
N ASP A 29 -3.49 -1.58 14.83
CA ASP A 29 -2.87 -2.16 16.01
C ASP A 29 -1.34 -2.30 15.82
N ASN A 30 -0.63 -2.63 16.88
CA ASN A 30 0.83 -2.74 16.84
C ASN A 30 1.30 -3.88 15.93
N GLN A 31 0.56 -4.99 15.86
CA GLN A 31 0.93 -6.15 15.05
C GLN A 31 0.77 -5.83 13.56
N SER A 32 -0.36 -5.25 13.16
CA SER A 32 -0.60 -4.81 11.78
C SER A 32 0.42 -3.76 11.35
N LEU A 33 0.74 -2.80 12.24
CA LEU A 33 1.76 -1.78 11.99
C LEU A 33 3.14 -2.42 11.73
N GLU A 34 3.62 -3.28 12.64
CA GLU A 34 4.92 -3.93 12.52
C GLU A 34 5.03 -4.81 11.28
N THR A 35 3.95 -5.50 10.93
CA THR A 35 3.90 -6.35 9.74
C THR A 35 3.95 -5.52 8.47
N CYS A 36 3.11 -4.49 8.35
CA CYS A 36 2.99 -3.71 7.12
C CYS A 36 4.17 -2.73 6.91
N HIS A 37 4.79 -2.23 7.98
CA HIS A 37 5.91 -1.29 7.86
C HIS A 37 7.27 -1.96 7.61
N ASP A 38 7.37 -3.28 7.72
CA ASP A 38 8.58 -4.05 7.41
C ASP A 38 8.30 -4.99 6.24
N LYS A 39 8.87 -4.70 5.07
CA LYS A 39 8.64 -5.47 3.83
C LYS A 39 9.04 -6.95 3.93
N TRP A 40 9.99 -7.27 4.81
CA TRP A 40 10.35 -8.66 5.08
C TRP A 40 9.25 -9.37 5.89
N LYS A 41 8.79 -8.75 6.99
CA LYS A 41 7.70 -9.30 7.80
C LYS A 41 6.41 -9.44 6.99
N LEU A 42 6.12 -8.47 6.13
CA LEU A 42 4.95 -8.50 5.24
C LEU A 42 5.05 -9.67 4.25
N HIS A 43 6.23 -9.89 3.66
CA HIS A 43 6.48 -11.02 2.77
C HIS A 43 6.30 -12.37 3.51
N GLU A 44 6.92 -12.54 4.69
CA GLU A 44 6.75 -13.75 5.52
C GLU A 44 5.27 -13.99 5.89
N PHE A 45 4.54 -12.93 6.19
CA PHE A 45 3.10 -13.00 6.46
C PHE A 45 2.35 -13.48 5.23
N MET A 46 2.58 -12.87 4.07
CA MET A 46 1.90 -13.24 2.82
C MET A 46 2.16 -14.70 2.43
N GLU A 47 3.41 -15.16 2.50
CA GLU A 47 3.74 -16.55 2.22
C GLU A 47 3.04 -17.52 3.17
N ARG A 48 3.06 -17.24 4.47
CA ARG A 48 2.43 -18.09 5.49
C ARG A 48 0.91 -18.19 5.30
N GLU A 49 0.26 -17.09 4.93
CA GLU A 49 -1.19 -17.03 4.73
C GLU A 49 -1.64 -17.40 3.30
N GLY A 50 -0.68 -17.77 2.42
CA GLY A 50 -0.96 -18.24 1.06
C GLY A 50 -1.31 -17.12 0.06
N PHE A 51 -0.87 -15.89 0.32
CA PHE A 51 -1.01 -14.79 -0.64
C PHE A 51 0.17 -14.74 -1.60
N ASP A 52 -0.12 -14.49 -2.87
CA ASP A 52 0.91 -14.34 -3.88
C ASP A 52 1.71 -13.06 -3.66
N THR A 53 3.03 -13.21 -3.47
CA THR A 53 4.00 -12.12 -3.35
C THR A 53 5.25 -12.48 -4.13
N PRO A 54 5.97 -11.53 -4.75
CA PRO A 54 7.18 -11.89 -5.47
C PRO A 54 8.22 -12.49 -4.50
N PRO A 55 8.97 -13.53 -4.91
CA PRO A 55 10.06 -14.08 -4.12
C PRO A 55 10.97 -12.99 -3.58
N THR A 56 11.17 -12.97 -2.26
CA THR A 56 11.88 -11.90 -1.56
C THR A 56 12.96 -12.51 -0.66
N PHE A 57 14.11 -11.84 -0.56
CA PHE A 57 15.28 -12.35 0.14
C PHE A 57 15.93 -11.27 1.01
N LEU A 58 16.61 -11.67 2.07
CA LEU A 58 17.50 -10.79 2.84
C LEU A 58 18.95 -10.93 2.37
N ALA A 59 19.79 -9.95 2.65
CA ALA A 59 21.20 -9.89 2.27
C ALA A 59 22.02 -11.12 2.72
N GLY A 60 21.67 -11.71 3.87
CA GLY A 60 22.35 -12.89 4.43
C GLY A 60 22.03 -14.24 3.77
N LYS A 61 21.06 -14.30 2.85
CA LYS A 61 20.70 -15.55 2.19
C LYS A 61 21.80 -15.97 1.22
N LYS A 62 22.27 -17.23 1.32
CA LYS A 62 23.15 -17.81 0.30
C LYS A 62 22.35 -18.01 -0.99
N ALA A 63 22.69 -17.24 -2.01
CA ALA A 63 22.09 -17.36 -3.32
C ALA A 63 22.71 -18.53 -4.08
N THR A 64 21.98 -19.61 -4.25
CA THR A 64 22.34 -20.65 -5.20
C THR A 64 21.68 -20.45 -6.57
N SER A 65 20.54 -19.76 -6.61
CA SER A 65 19.89 -19.29 -7.85
C SER A 65 18.90 -18.18 -7.53
N PHE A 66 19.10 -16.98 -8.08
CA PHE A 66 18.10 -15.92 -8.06
C PHE A 66 17.57 -15.69 -9.48
N PRO A 67 16.26 -15.55 -9.64
CA PRO A 67 15.69 -15.09 -10.91
C PRO A 67 15.93 -13.59 -11.05
N PHE A 68 16.93 -13.20 -11.82
CA PHE A 68 17.11 -11.79 -12.20
C PHE A 68 16.09 -11.37 -13.26
N PRO A 69 15.72 -10.08 -13.29
CA PRO A 69 16.21 -8.98 -12.45
C PRO A 69 15.60 -8.99 -11.04
N LEU A 70 16.36 -8.45 -10.06
CA LEU A 70 15.87 -8.20 -8.71
C LEU A 70 15.70 -6.71 -8.45
N ILE A 71 14.84 -6.38 -7.51
CA ILE A 71 14.68 -5.03 -6.96
C ILE A 71 15.18 -5.03 -5.53
N ALA A 72 16.24 -4.26 -5.26
CA ALA A 72 16.67 -3.96 -3.90
C ALA A 72 15.90 -2.75 -3.38
N LYS A 73 15.23 -2.89 -2.25
CA LYS A 73 14.46 -1.81 -1.61
C LYS A 73 14.62 -1.84 -0.09
N PRO A 74 14.64 -0.68 0.61
CA PRO A 74 14.72 -0.66 2.07
C PRO A 74 13.60 -1.48 2.70
N ARG A 75 13.91 -2.25 3.75
CA ARG A 75 12.90 -2.98 4.53
C ARG A 75 11.82 -2.05 5.06
N ARG A 76 12.27 -0.89 5.59
CA ARG A 76 11.38 0.17 6.08
C ARG A 76 11.58 1.42 5.25
N GLY A 77 10.52 2.06 4.84
CA GLY A 77 10.57 3.27 4.02
C GLY A 77 9.43 3.37 3.02
N GLU A 78 9.30 4.54 2.42
CA GLU A 78 8.24 4.88 1.47
C GLU A 78 8.79 5.74 0.32
N GLY A 79 8.00 5.90 -0.76
CA GLY A 79 8.28 6.83 -1.84
C GLY A 79 9.38 6.40 -2.80
N SER A 80 9.60 5.10 -2.97
CA SER A 80 10.58 4.53 -3.94
C SER A 80 12.02 5.06 -3.78
N LYS A 81 12.36 5.58 -2.59
CA LYS A 81 13.72 6.05 -2.30
C LYS A 81 14.67 4.88 -2.09
N ASN A 82 15.91 5.02 -2.59
CA ASN A 82 16.94 3.97 -2.48
C ASN A 82 16.50 2.60 -3.05
N LEU A 83 15.79 2.65 -4.17
CA LEU A 83 15.41 1.47 -4.95
C LEU A 83 16.45 1.27 -6.06
N PHE A 84 16.95 0.04 -6.20
CA PHE A 84 17.94 -0.32 -7.21
C PHE A 84 17.46 -1.57 -7.97
N VAL A 85 17.67 -1.58 -9.28
CA VAL A 85 17.44 -2.76 -10.11
C VAL A 85 18.77 -3.49 -10.25
N LEU A 86 18.77 -4.78 -10.00
CA LEU A 86 19.92 -5.65 -10.07
C LEU A 86 19.72 -6.65 -11.21
N GLU A 87 20.63 -6.61 -12.18
CA GLU A 87 20.54 -7.44 -13.39
C GLU A 87 21.43 -8.69 -13.31
N SER A 88 22.34 -8.75 -12.33
CA SER A 88 23.35 -9.78 -12.25
C SER A 88 23.75 -10.16 -10.81
N TYR A 89 24.47 -11.29 -10.68
CA TYR A 89 25.12 -11.67 -9.42
C TYR A 89 26.17 -10.65 -8.96
N GLY A 90 26.83 -9.96 -9.88
CA GLY A 90 27.76 -8.89 -9.54
C GLY A 90 27.06 -7.73 -8.83
N ASP A 91 25.90 -7.30 -9.35
CA ASP A 91 25.07 -6.28 -8.70
C ASP A 91 24.60 -6.77 -7.33
N TRP A 92 24.12 -8.01 -7.24
CA TRP A 92 23.72 -8.62 -5.97
C TRP A 92 24.87 -8.59 -4.94
N ASP A 93 26.08 -9.03 -5.32
CA ASP A 93 27.23 -9.07 -4.39
C ASP A 93 27.63 -7.67 -3.91
N PHE A 94 27.51 -6.68 -4.78
CA PHE A 94 27.76 -5.28 -4.43
C PHE A 94 26.68 -4.72 -3.49
N TYR A 95 25.40 -4.84 -3.88
CA TYR A 95 24.32 -4.19 -3.14
C TYR A 95 24.00 -4.87 -1.81
N LYS A 96 24.16 -6.18 -1.67
CA LYS A 96 23.99 -6.86 -0.37
C LYS A 96 24.98 -6.36 0.70
N LYS A 97 26.17 -5.89 0.30
CA LYS A 97 27.17 -5.27 1.20
C LYS A 97 26.86 -3.81 1.44
N LYS A 98 26.45 -3.08 0.40
CA LYS A 98 26.17 -1.65 0.47
C LYS A 98 24.86 -1.35 1.21
N CYS A 99 23.87 -2.21 1.09
CA CYS A 99 22.52 -2.03 1.61
C CYS A 99 22.07 -3.24 2.44
N PRO A 100 22.70 -3.56 3.57
CA PRO A 100 22.40 -4.78 4.35
C PRO A 100 20.99 -4.81 4.90
N ASP A 101 20.34 -3.64 5.07
CA ASP A 101 18.96 -3.51 5.56
C ASP A 101 17.91 -3.49 4.44
N HIS A 102 18.29 -3.86 3.22
CA HIS A 102 17.36 -4.00 2.11
C HIS A 102 16.78 -5.41 2.03
N VAL A 103 15.56 -5.49 1.49
CA VAL A 103 15.02 -6.71 0.90
C VAL A 103 15.34 -6.70 -0.59
N PHE A 104 15.55 -7.89 -1.13
CA PHE A 104 15.83 -8.15 -2.55
C PHE A 104 14.67 -8.97 -3.08
N GLN A 105 13.88 -8.38 -3.93
CA GLN A 105 12.64 -8.95 -4.42
C GLN A 105 12.74 -9.21 -5.91
N GLN A 106 12.26 -10.36 -6.38
CA GLN A 106 12.14 -10.63 -7.80
C GLN A 106 11.29 -9.55 -8.46
N ARG A 107 11.76 -8.99 -9.57
CA ARG A 107 10.96 -8.10 -10.39
C ARG A 107 9.88 -8.91 -11.08
N VAL A 108 8.65 -8.44 -10.97
CA VAL A 108 7.51 -8.94 -11.73
C VAL A 108 7.19 -7.91 -12.80
N ASP A 109 7.12 -8.34 -14.05
CA ASP A 109 6.66 -7.50 -15.14
C ASP A 109 5.13 -7.58 -15.24
N GLY A 110 4.49 -6.44 -15.46
CA GLY A 110 3.03 -6.38 -15.50
C GLY A 110 2.50 -4.98 -15.21
N LYS A 111 1.18 -4.93 -14.98
CA LYS A 111 0.48 -3.69 -14.65
C LYS A 111 0.55 -3.44 -13.15
N GLU A 112 1.05 -2.27 -12.77
CA GLU A 112 1.10 -1.85 -11.37
C GLU A 112 -0.24 -1.29 -10.91
N PHE A 113 -0.66 -1.69 -9.70
CA PHE A 113 -1.87 -1.19 -9.04
C PHE A 113 -1.56 -0.58 -7.68
N SER A 114 -2.30 0.48 -7.37
CA SER A 114 -2.54 0.93 -6.00
C SER A 114 -4.02 0.73 -5.72
N VAL A 115 -4.35 -0.11 -4.75
CA VAL A 115 -5.72 -0.38 -4.35
C VAL A 115 -6.03 0.44 -3.10
N ASP A 116 -6.89 1.43 -3.26
CA ASP A 116 -7.30 2.30 -2.17
C ASP A 116 -8.42 1.62 -1.37
N CYS A 117 -8.21 1.47 -0.06
CA CYS A 117 -9.10 0.72 0.80
C CYS A 117 -9.53 1.53 2.02
N PHE A 118 -10.72 1.19 2.52
CA PHE A 118 -11.18 1.63 3.83
C PHE A 118 -11.83 0.45 4.56
N PHE A 119 -11.28 0.14 5.74
CA PHE A 119 -11.85 -0.79 6.69
C PHE A 119 -12.41 0.01 7.87
N ASP A 120 -13.64 -0.26 8.28
CA ASP A 120 -14.24 0.41 9.42
C ASP A 120 -13.54 0.06 10.74
N GLN A 121 -14.02 0.59 11.85
CA GLN A 121 -13.43 0.33 13.18
C GLN A 121 -13.58 -1.13 13.64
N GLN A 122 -14.47 -1.89 13.04
CA GLN A 122 -14.67 -3.32 13.26
C GLN A 122 -13.81 -4.18 12.32
N GLY A 123 -13.06 -3.55 11.42
CA GLY A 123 -12.26 -4.24 10.40
C GLY A 123 -13.06 -4.72 9.19
N SER A 124 -14.32 -4.27 9.04
CA SER A 124 -15.13 -4.63 7.87
C SER A 124 -14.73 -3.79 6.66
N PRO A 125 -14.51 -4.40 5.49
CA PRO A 125 -14.14 -3.69 4.27
C PRO A 125 -15.33 -2.87 3.73
N ARG A 126 -15.21 -1.55 3.74
CA ARG A 126 -16.25 -0.62 3.28
C ARG A 126 -15.97 -0.06 1.90
N LEU A 127 -14.70 -0.03 1.51
CA LEU A 127 -14.27 0.41 0.18
C LEU A 127 -13.01 -0.36 -0.23
N ILE A 128 -12.98 -0.82 -1.49
CA ILE A 128 -11.80 -1.36 -2.15
C ILE A 128 -11.87 -0.93 -3.61
N VAL A 129 -10.92 -0.10 -4.04
CA VAL A 129 -10.90 0.49 -5.38
C VAL A 129 -9.53 0.28 -6.02
N PRO A 130 -9.39 -0.70 -6.90
CA PRO A 130 -8.17 -0.90 -7.67
C PRO A 130 -7.98 0.25 -8.67
N ARG A 131 -6.74 0.73 -8.71
CA ARG A 131 -6.33 1.84 -9.57
C ARG A 131 -5.02 1.51 -10.25
N GLU A 132 -5.07 1.27 -11.56
CA GLU A 132 -3.88 1.04 -12.39
C GLU A 132 -3.01 2.29 -12.44
N ARG A 133 -1.70 2.13 -12.26
CA ARG A 133 -0.69 3.20 -12.27
C ARG A 133 -0.10 3.33 -13.67
N LEU A 134 -0.71 4.19 -14.50
CA LEU A 134 -0.30 4.33 -15.91
C LEU A 134 1.01 5.13 -16.05
N THR A 135 1.22 6.14 -15.21
CA THR A 135 2.46 6.94 -15.21
C THR A 135 2.84 7.27 -13.78
N VAL A 136 4.09 7.01 -13.45
CA VAL A 136 4.66 7.27 -12.12
C VAL A 136 5.92 8.13 -12.26
N ARG A 137 6.06 9.17 -11.42
CA ARG A 137 7.25 10.02 -11.35
C ARG A 137 7.65 10.17 -9.87
N GLY A 138 8.88 9.79 -9.53
CA GLY A 138 9.38 9.92 -8.15
C GLY A 138 8.56 9.14 -7.10
N GLY A 139 7.95 8.01 -7.49
CA GLY A 139 7.07 7.22 -6.61
C GLY A 139 5.63 7.72 -6.54
N GLU A 140 5.33 8.91 -7.09
CA GLU A 140 3.99 9.46 -7.15
C GLU A 140 3.28 9.11 -8.45
N VAL A 141 1.98 8.83 -8.37
CA VAL A 141 1.14 8.54 -9.53
C VAL A 141 0.75 9.86 -10.21
N MET A 142 1.17 10.01 -11.47
CA MET A 142 0.82 11.15 -12.31
C MET A 142 -0.42 10.86 -13.18
N VAL A 143 -0.54 9.63 -13.67
CA VAL A 143 -1.73 9.18 -14.41
C VAL A 143 -2.18 7.84 -13.86
N SER A 144 -3.46 7.72 -13.56
CA SER A 144 -4.07 6.47 -13.10
C SER A 144 -5.44 6.26 -13.73
N ARG A 145 -5.84 5.00 -13.82
CA ARG A 145 -7.16 4.57 -14.28
C ARG A 145 -7.81 3.68 -13.22
N ILE A 146 -9.07 3.92 -12.90
CA ILE A 146 -9.85 2.98 -12.09
C ILE A 146 -10.09 1.71 -12.93
N ASP A 147 -9.92 0.55 -12.31
CA ASP A 147 -10.14 -0.75 -12.92
C ASP A 147 -10.77 -1.66 -11.85
N MET A 148 -12.10 -1.72 -11.82
CA MET A 148 -12.87 -2.45 -10.82
C MET A 148 -12.82 -3.96 -11.00
N ASP A 149 -11.61 -4.51 -11.22
CA ASP A 149 -11.35 -5.94 -11.35
C ASP A 149 -11.75 -6.70 -10.07
N ALA A 150 -12.77 -7.56 -10.19
CA ALA A 150 -13.31 -8.32 -9.07
C ALA A 150 -12.27 -9.25 -8.42
N GLY A 151 -11.39 -9.85 -9.22
CA GLY A 151 -10.34 -10.74 -8.70
C GLY A 151 -9.31 -10.01 -7.85
N ILE A 152 -8.97 -8.75 -8.20
CA ILE A 152 -8.10 -7.90 -7.36
C ILE A 152 -8.84 -7.51 -6.07
N ILE A 153 -10.11 -7.11 -6.19
CA ILE A 153 -10.94 -6.70 -5.04
C ILE A 153 -11.02 -7.82 -4.01
N ASP A 154 -11.38 -9.04 -4.42
CA ASP A 154 -11.53 -10.19 -3.52
C ASP A 154 -10.21 -10.54 -2.81
N ARG A 155 -9.09 -10.53 -3.54
CA ARG A 155 -7.77 -10.81 -2.97
C ARG A 155 -7.33 -9.75 -1.97
N VAL A 156 -7.57 -8.48 -2.27
CA VAL A 156 -7.24 -7.34 -1.39
C VAL A 156 -8.11 -7.35 -0.13
N GLU A 157 -9.39 -7.67 -0.27
CA GLU A 157 -10.30 -7.85 0.87
C GLU A 157 -9.82 -8.96 1.80
N ALA A 158 -9.49 -10.12 1.25
CA ALA A 158 -8.97 -11.25 2.00
C ALA A 158 -7.67 -10.90 2.75
N LEU A 159 -6.71 -10.25 2.07
CA LEU A 159 -5.45 -9.82 2.69
C LEU A 159 -5.68 -8.79 3.80
N GLY A 160 -6.48 -7.76 3.54
CA GLY A 160 -6.76 -6.71 4.52
C GLY A 160 -7.46 -7.23 5.78
N THR A 161 -8.40 -8.16 5.60
CA THR A 161 -9.09 -8.85 6.70
C THR A 161 -8.11 -9.70 7.53
N LYS A 162 -7.25 -10.48 6.88
CA LYS A 162 -6.23 -11.29 7.54
C LYS A 162 -5.18 -10.46 8.30
N LEU A 163 -4.83 -9.29 7.77
CA LEU A 163 -3.94 -8.32 8.44
C LEU A 163 -4.64 -7.57 9.58
N GLY A 164 -5.96 -7.70 9.75
CA GLY A 164 -6.72 -6.96 10.75
C GLY A 164 -6.72 -5.45 10.51
N LEU A 165 -6.77 -5.02 9.24
CA LEU A 165 -6.69 -3.60 8.91
C LEU A 165 -7.90 -2.82 9.38
N THR A 166 -7.65 -1.60 9.84
CA THR A 166 -8.67 -0.60 10.19
C THR A 166 -8.25 0.77 9.67
N GLY A 167 -9.22 1.54 9.22
CA GLY A 167 -8.98 2.87 8.64
C GLY A 167 -8.61 2.83 7.16
N PRO A 168 -8.19 3.99 6.61
CA PRO A 168 -7.76 4.09 5.23
C PRO A 168 -6.39 3.45 5.03
N CYS A 169 -6.23 2.69 3.96
CA CYS A 169 -4.96 2.14 3.56
C CYS A 169 -4.85 2.06 2.04
N THR A 170 -3.63 1.88 1.55
CA THR A 170 -3.36 1.64 0.13
C THR A 170 -2.49 0.39 -0.01
N ILE A 171 -3.04 -0.64 -0.62
CA ILE A 171 -2.38 -1.91 -0.90
C ILE A 171 -1.85 -1.85 -2.33
N GLN A 172 -0.59 -2.23 -2.53
CA GLN A 172 0.05 -2.20 -3.85
C GLN A 172 0.32 -3.62 -4.35
N GLY A 173 0.24 -3.78 -5.66
CA GLY A 173 0.54 -5.04 -6.32
C GLY A 173 0.75 -4.89 -7.81
N ILE A 174 1.17 -6.00 -8.43
CA ILE A 174 1.41 -6.10 -9.85
C ILE A 174 0.56 -7.25 -10.39
N ARG A 175 -0.20 -7.00 -11.46
CA ARG A 175 -0.89 -8.03 -12.23
C ARG A 175 -0.03 -8.38 -13.43
N ASP A 176 0.49 -9.59 -13.48
CA ASP A 176 1.28 -10.08 -14.59
C ASP A 176 0.42 -10.34 -15.85
N GLU A 177 1.06 -10.73 -16.94
CA GLU A 177 0.40 -11.03 -18.22
C GLU A 177 -0.52 -12.26 -18.15
N ALA A 178 -0.27 -13.17 -17.20
CA ALA A 178 -1.12 -14.33 -16.94
C ALA A 178 -2.35 -13.98 -16.08
N GLY A 179 -2.48 -12.72 -15.64
CA GLY A 179 -3.58 -12.25 -14.79
C GLY A 179 -3.37 -12.52 -13.29
N LYS A 180 -2.21 -13.04 -12.89
CA LYS A 180 -1.89 -13.30 -11.49
C LYS A 180 -1.50 -12.01 -10.79
N PHE A 181 -2.08 -11.73 -9.62
CA PHE A 181 -1.82 -10.54 -8.85
C PHE A 181 -0.86 -10.80 -7.69
N PHE A 182 0.29 -10.13 -7.70
CA PHE A 182 1.33 -10.22 -6.68
C PHE A 182 1.31 -8.99 -5.79
N PHE A 183 1.15 -9.18 -4.48
CA PHE A 183 1.22 -8.10 -3.51
C PHE A 183 2.66 -7.65 -3.28
N THR A 184 2.89 -6.34 -3.24
CA THR A 184 4.24 -5.76 -3.11
C THR A 184 4.44 -4.86 -1.90
N ASP A 185 3.39 -4.17 -1.44
CA ASP A 185 3.45 -3.24 -0.29
C ASP A 185 2.06 -2.97 0.30
N VAL A 186 2.00 -2.64 1.59
CA VAL A 186 0.79 -2.21 2.31
C VAL A 186 1.09 -0.93 3.07
N ASN A 187 0.44 0.16 2.67
CA ASN A 187 0.57 1.47 3.29
C ASN A 187 -0.67 1.77 4.13
N LEU A 188 -0.51 1.90 5.44
CA LEU A 188 -1.61 2.09 6.41
C LEU A 188 -2.11 3.54 6.46
N ARG A 189 -2.23 4.15 5.30
CA ARG A 189 -2.62 5.55 5.10
C ARG A 189 -3.22 5.79 3.73
N PHE A 190 -3.78 6.98 3.55
CA PHE A 190 -4.13 7.46 2.22
C PHE A 190 -2.91 7.49 1.30
N GLY A 191 -3.01 6.88 0.13
CA GLY A 191 -2.05 7.04 -0.95
C GLY A 191 -2.16 8.43 -1.61
N SER A 192 -1.09 8.92 -2.25
CA SER A 192 -1.11 10.21 -2.95
C SER A 192 -2.16 10.27 -4.07
N GLY A 193 -2.50 9.13 -4.68
CA GLY A 193 -3.52 9.03 -5.71
C GLY A 193 -4.95 8.81 -5.20
N PHE A 194 -5.18 8.74 -3.90
CA PHE A 194 -6.50 8.45 -3.30
C PHE A 194 -7.57 9.49 -3.67
N VAL A 195 -7.15 10.69 -4.05
CA VAL A 195 -8.05 11.75 -4.56
C VAL A 195 -8.84 11.28 -5.80
N HIS A 196 -8.25 10.40 -6.63
CA HIS A 196 -8.95 9.81 -7.76
C HIS A 196 -10.11 8.90 -7.30
N THR A 197 -9.87 8.08 -6.29
CA THR A 197 -10.90 7.23 -5.67
C THR A 197 -12.05 8.06 -5.09
N ILE A 198 -11.73 9.17 -4.43
CA ILE A 198 -12.75 10.10 -3.89
C ILE A 198 -13.57 10.70 -5.04
N PHE A 199 -12.92 11.16 -6.10
CA PHE A 199 -13.60 11.68 -7.29
C PHE A 199 -14.49 10.63 -7.97
N ALA A 200 -14.04 9.37 -8.00
CA ALA A 200 -14.79 8.26 -8.59
C ALA A 200 -16.03 7.83 -7.78
N GLY A 201 -16.23 8.35 -6.56
CA GLY A 201 -17.38 8.03 -5.70
C GLY A 201 -17.00 7.48 -4.32
N GLY A 202 -15.73 7.06 -4.13
CA GLY A 202 -15.23 6.47 -2.88
C GLY A 202 -14.89 7.52 -1.83
N ASN A 203 -15.86 8.27 -1.31
CA ASN A 203 -15.64 9.35 -0.35
C ASN A 203 -15.35 8.82 1.07
N VAL A 204 -14.15 8.27 1.26
CA VAL A 204 -13.69 7.76 2.58
C VAL A 204 -13.68 8.84 3.67
N PRO A 205 -13.23 10.08 3.44
CA PRO A 205 -13.35 11.13 4.46
C PRO A 205 -14.78 11.27 5.00
N LEU A 206 -15.79 11.25 4.14
CA LEU A 206 -17.19 11.32 4.57
C LEU A 206 -17.59 10.07 5.38
N MET A 207 -17.17 8.87 4.97
CA MET A 207 -17.42 7.64 5.74
C MET A 207 -16.82 7.74 7.14
N MET A 208 -15.59 8.23 7.25
CA MET A 208 -14.92 8.43 8.54
C MET A 208 -15.66 9.46 9.41
N PHE A 209 -16.17 10.54 8.83
CA PHE A 209 -17.00 11.51 9.58
C PHE A 209 -18.32 10.90 10.06
N LYS A 210 -18.98 10.08 9.24
CA LYS A 210 -20.19 9.35 9.66
C LYS A 210 -19.91 8.45 10.86
N GLU A 211 -18.84 7.67 10.83
CA GLU A 211 -18.45 6.83 11.97
C GLU A 211 -18.13 7.65 13.24
N LEU A 212 -17.43 8.80 13.08
CA LEU A 212 -17.16 9.73 14.21
C LEU A 212 -18.44 10.25 14.83
N ALA A 213 -19.44 10.55 14.02
CA ALA A 213 -20.75 10.99 14.45
C ALA A 213 -21.63 9.87 15.04
N GLY A 214 -21.10 8.63 15.08
CA GLY A 214 -21.85 7.46 15.57
C GLY A 214 -22.91 6.95 14.60
N GLN A 215 -22.84 7.38 13.34
CA GLN A 215 -23.74 6.90 12.28
C GLN A 215 -23.23 5.57 11.74
N GLU A 216 -24.14 4.66 11.46
CA GLU A 216 -23.81 3.41 10.76
C GLU A 216 -23.46 3.71 9.29
N LEU A 217 -22.41 3.04 8.80
CA LEU A 217 -22.10 3.07 7.40
C LEU A 217 -23.02 2.11 6.62
N ASP A 218 -23.37 2.51 5.41
CA ASP A 218 -24.14 1.65 4.52
C ASP A 218 -23.41 0.31 4.34
N ARG A 219 -24.16 -0.79 4.37
CA ARG A 219 -23.61 -2.12 4.13
C ARG A 219 -23.18 -2.31 2.68
N GLN A 220 -23.87 -1.64 1.76
CA GLN A 220 -23.52 -1.64 0.35
C GLN A 220 -22.33 -0.70 0.11
N ARG A 221 -21.35 -1.19 -0.63
CA ARG A 221 -20.23 -0.37 -1.09
C ARG A 221 -20.72 0.72 -2.04
N PRO A 222 -20.07 1.90 -2.03
CA PRO A 222 -20.43 2.97 -2.95
C PRO A 222 -20.25 2.54 -4.40
N ASP A 223 -21.11 3.09 -5.27
CA ASP A 223 -20.95 2.95 -6.72
C ASP A 223 -19.72 3.75 -7.16
N ILE A 224 -18.77 3.07 -7.80
CA ILE A 224 -17.50 3.65 -8.25
C ILE A 224 -17.51 3.81 -9.76
N ARG A 225 -17.18 5.01 -10.23
CA ARG A 225 -17.01 5.29 -11.67
C ARG A 225 -15.81 4.54 -12.22
N ASP A 226 -16.06 3.34 -12.74
CA ASP A 226 -15.06 2.53 -13.38
C ASP A 226 -14.50 3.20 -14.64
N HIS A 227 -13.27 2.83 -15.03
CA HIS A 227 -12.53 3.34 -16.18
C HIS A 227 -12.27 4.86 -16.19
N SER A 228 -12.62 5.59 -15.12
CA SER A 228 -12.23 6.99 -14.99
C SER A 228 -10.71 7.14 -14.97
N ILE A 229 -10.20 8.24 -15.52
CA ILE A 229 -8.77 8.55 -15.60
C ILE A 229 -8.48 9.83 -14.82
N MET A 230 -7.45 9.78 -13.99
CA MET A 230 -6.88 10.96 -13.35
C MET A 230 -5.55 11.30 -14.02
N THR A 231 -5.38 12.57 -14.37
CA THR A 231 -4.09 13.13 -14.75
C THR A 231 -3.72 14.22 -13.75
N ARG A 232 -2.48 14.17 -13.24
CA ARG A 232 -1.91 15.17 -12.34
C ARG A 232 -0.80 15.93 -13.06
N PHE A 233 -0.80 17.24 -12.92
CA PHE A 233 0.26 18.11 -13.44
C PHE A 233 0.64 19.15 -12.37
N PRO A 234 1.91 19.60 -12.34
CA PRO A 234 2.32 20.71 -11.48
C PRO A 234 1.75 22.03 -12.01
N GLU A 235 1.35 22.90 -11.12
CA GLU A 235 0.93 24.27 -11.41
C GLU A 235 1.90 25.25 -10.72
N SER A 236 2.23 26.35 -11.41
CA SER A 236 3.10 27.41 -10.89
C SER A 236 2.25 28.57 -10.39
N ILE A 237 2.52 29.01 -9.16
CA ILE A 237 1.90 30.21 -8.58
C ILE A 237 2.97 31.29 -8.49
N PHE A 238 2.70 32.46 -9.05
CA PHE A 238 3.60 33.59 -9.03
C PHE A 238 3.14 34.61 -7.97
N HIS A 239 4.06 35.06 -7.14
CA HIS A 239 3.84 36.12 -6.15
C HIS A 239 4.73 37.29 -6.53
N GLN A 240 4.20 38.51 -6.35
CA GLN A 240 4.96 39.76 -6.41
C GLN A 240 5.14 40.25 -4.98
N GLU A 241 6.40 40.51 -4.57
CA GLU A 241 6.72 41.12 -3.29
C GLU A 241 6.46 42.63 -3.31
#